data_49baaa7edfaa731208aabd85eae0c9d8
#
_entry.id   49baaa7edfaa731208aabd85eae0c9d8
#
_cell.length_a   1.000
_cell.length_b   1.000
_cell.length_c   1.000
_cell.angle_alpha   90.00
_cell.angle_beta   90.00
_cell.angle_gamma   90.00
#
_symmetry.space_group_name_H-M   'P 1'
#
loop_
_entity.id
_entity.type
_entity.pdbx_description
1 polymer ?
#
loop_
_entity_poly.entity_id
_entity_poly.type
_entity_poly.pdbx_seq_one_letter_code
_entity_poly.pdbx_strand_id
1 'polypeptide(L)'
;MPIGQSAGASLVASLRRLLAAGTLAVLLFGLPATAQNAAPNNGPDELLSAVVQLKTYINPEGRTVKGLGQQRKGSGIVIDDKGLILTIGYLMVEAQSAQVTTNAGRDVAAQVVGYDHDTGFGLLRATEPLKVKPLAIGKSSDLKQQDQVLAASFGGRAGIAPAYIMSLREFAGGWEYLIPRAIFTAPAHSEWSGAALVARDGKLVGVGSLVVGDVTGQGKNLPGNMYVPIDLLPPIMADLLSSGRASGPARPWLGLHAEEVRGRIFVSRVTDDGPAQHAGIHRNDIIVAVNGAAPSSLADYYRKLWSLGAAGTSVPLDLLQTNRVKRIEVKSMNRLDYLRLKSTF
;
A
#
# COMPACT_ATOMS: atom_id res chain seq x y z
N MET A 1 19.32 -67.18 25.39
CA MET A 1 19.77 -67.78 26.70
C MET A 1 20.21 -66.65 27.57
N PRO A 2 20.02 -66.81 28.87
CA PRO A 2 18.78 -66.47 29.57
C PRO A 2 19.07 -65.61 30.83
N ILE A 3 17.97 -65.01 31.34
CA ILE A 3 17.47 -65.13 32.72
C ILE A 3 18.14 -64.30 33.83
N GLY A 4 17.26 -63.66 34.62
CA GLY A 4 17.41 -63.32 36.02
C GLY A 4 16.66 -62.06 36.41
N GLN A 5 15.47 -62.07 36.63
CA GLN A 5 14.49 -62.14 37.73
C GLN A 5 15.09 -61.94 39.13
N SER A 6 14.46 -61.03 39.89
CA SER A 6 13.72 -61.22 41.16
C SER A 6 13.76 -59.92 41.96
N ALA A 7 12.64 -59.29 42.29
CA ALA A 7 11.63 -59.61 43.31
C ALA A 7 12.01 -59.17 44.74
N GLY A 8 11.04 -58.56 45.40
CA GLY A 8 10.92 -58.46 46.86
C GLY A 8 10.58 -57.06 47.35
N ALA A 9 9.35 -56.64 47.45
CA ALA A 9 8.37 -56.86 48.53
C ALA A 9 8.57 -55.96 49.76
N SER A 10 7.62 -55.09 49.98
CA SER A 10 6.79 -54.83 51.14
C SER A 10 7.42 -54.51 52.49
N LEU A 11 7.03 -53.41 53.10
CA LEU A 11 6.40 -53.46 54.46
C LEU A 11 5.66 -52.12 54.74
N VAL A 12 4.44 -52.30 55.17
CA VAL A 12 3.49 -51.35 55.77
C VAL A 12 3.81 -51.24 57.26
N ALA A 13 3.73 -50.01 57.83
CA ALA A 13 3.18 -49.84 59.19
C ALA A 13 3.06 -48.36 59.57
N SER A 14 1.88 -47.93 59.69
CA SER A 14 1.24 -46.96 60.57
C SER A 14 1.99 -46.47 61.82
N LEU A 15 1.91 -45.11 62.13
CA LEU A 15 1.42 -44.69 63.43
C LEU A 15 0.95 -43.22 63.43
N ARG A 16 -0.08 -43.09 64.25
CA ARG A 16 -0.99 -41.95 64.44
C ARG A 16 -0.38 -40.79 65.26
N ARG A 17 -0.93 -39.57 64.99
CA ARG A 17 -1.28 -38.47 65.94
C ARG A 17 -0.15 -37.58 66.44
N LEU A 18 -0.27 -36.24 66.10
CA LEU A 18 -0.56 -35.24 67.13
C LEU A 18 -0.92 -33.92 66.42
N LEU A 19 -2.06 -33.37 66.84
CA LEU A 19 -2.57 -32.01 66.50
C LEU A 19 -1.70 -30.96 67.20
N ALA A 20 -1.27 -29.95 66.46
CA ALA A 20 -0.96 -28.63 66.99
C ALA A 20 -1.50 -27.56 66.05
N ALA A 21 -2.50 -26.85 66.49
CA ALA A 21 -3.09 -25.69 65.82
C ALA A 21 -2.09 -24.53 65.85
N GLY A 22 -1.64 -24.10 64.70
CA GLY A 22 -0.91 -22.87 64.50
C GLY A 22 -1.63 -22.04 63.45
N THR A 23 -2.39 -21.03 63.92
CA THR A 23 -3.06 -20.04 63.08
C THR A 23 -2.01 -19.16 62.41
N LEU A 24 -1.73 -19.39 61.14
CA LEU A 24 -0.91 -18.51 60.31
C LEU A 24 -1.84 -17.53 59.57
N ALA A 25 -1.86 -16.30 60.03
CA ALA A 25 -2.54 -15.21 59.36
C ALA A 25 -1.79 -14.86 58.07
N VAL A 26 -2.33 -15.27 56.93
CA VAL A 26 -1.83 -14.83 55.60
C VAL A 26 -2.39 -13.46 55.32
N LEU A 27 -1.55 -12.45 55.47
CA LEU A 27 -1.79 -11.08 54.95
C LEU A 27 -1.73 -11.15 53.41
N LEU A 28 -2.90 -11.21 52.78
CA LEU A 28 -3.06 -10.99 51.35
C LEU A 28 -2.79 -9.52 51.05
N PHE A 29 -1.57 -9.19 50.69
CA PHE A 29 -1.30 -7.93 49.99
C PHE A 29 -1.92 -8.05 48.60
N GLY A 30 -3.09 -7.44 48.40
CA GLY A 30 -3.69 -7.23 47.10
C GLY A 30 -2.81 -6.29 46.29
N LEU A 31 -2.07 -6.84 45.33
CA LEU A 31 -1.46 -6.04 44.28
C LEU A 31 -2.60 -5.45 43.43
N PRO A 32 -2.59 -4.13 43.15
CA PRO A 32 -3.56 -3.55 42.24
C PRO A 32 -3.36 -4.23 40.87
N ALA A 33 -4.39 -4.92 40.39
CA ALA A 33 -4.45 -5.34 39.01
C ALA A 33 -4.44 -4.07 38.15
N THR A 34 -3.31 -3.74 37.58
CA THR A 34 -3.24 -2.77 36.50
C THR A 34 -4.13 -3.30 35.38
N ALA A 35 -5.32 -2.72 35.24
CA ALA A 35 -6.16 -2.93 34.07
C ALA A 35 -5.35 -2.50 32.85
N GLN A 36 -4.70 -3.45 32.21
CA GLN A 36 -4.17 -3.28 30.88
C GLN A 36 -5.38 -2.97 30.00
N ASN A 37 -5.52 -1.69 29.61
CA ASN A 37 -6.46 -1.29 28.57
C ASN A 37 -6.08 -2.08 27.32
N ALA A 38 -6.68 -3.26 27.15
CA ALA A 38 -6.64 -3.99 25.90
C ALA A 38 -7.29 -3.05 24.87
N ALA A 39 -6.49 -2.60 23.89
CA ALA A 39 -7.03 -1.94 22.72
C ALA A 39 -8.19 -2.80 22.18
N PRO A 40 -9.28 -2.19 21.67
CA PRO A 40 -10.42 -2.94 21.16
C PRO A 40 -9.93 -3.90 20.09
N ASN A 41 -9.89 -5.18 20.45
CA ASN A 41 -9.53 -6.25 19.52
C ASN A 41 -10.73 -6.39 18.59
N ASN A 42 -10.69 -5.69 17.45
CA ASN A 42 -11.70 -5.85 16.42
C ASN A 42 -11.71 -7.32 16.02
N GLY A 43 -12.81 -8.02 16.30
CA GLY A 43 -12.92 -9.42 15.90
C GLY A 43 -12.70 -9.54 14.38
N PRO A 44 -12.25 -10.71 13.88
CA PRO A 44 -11.97 -10.88 12.44
C PRO A 44 -13.13 -10.45 11.55
N ASP A 45 -14.37 -10.66 11.96
CA ASP A 45 -15.57 -10.31 11.20
C ASP A 45 -15.81 -8.77 11.12
N GLU A 46 -15.43 -8.01 12.16
CA GLU A 46 -15.49 -6.54 12.12
C GLU A 46 -14.46 -5.96 11.16
N LEU A 47 -13.23 -6.47 11.20
CA LEU A 47 -12.18 -6.09 10.26
C LEU A 47 -12.61 -6.35 8.81
N LEU A 48 -13.20 -7.51 8.57
CA LEU A 48 -13.72 -7.91 7.26
C LEU A 48 -14.83 -6.99 6.77
N SER A 49 -15.69 -6.52 7.68
CA SER A 49 -16.80 -5.62 7.31
C SER A 49 -16.32 -4.31 6.72
N ALA A 50 -15.15 -3.80 7.15
CA ALA A 50 -14.56 -2.56 6.67
C ALA A 50 -13.97 -2.67 5.26
N VAL A 51 -13.67 -3.89 4.78
CA VAL A 51 -13.14 -4.10 3.43
C VAL A 51 -14.30 -4.35 2.47
N VAL A 52 -14.48 -3.45 1.53
CA VAL A 52 -15.60 -3.45 0.57
C VAL A 52 -15.08 -3.67 -0.85
N GLN A 53 -15.93 -4.15 -1.75
CA GLN A 53 -15.62 -4.18 -3.17
C GLN A 53 -15.81 -2.79 -3.76
N LEU A 54 -14.83 -2.35 -4.51
CA LEU A 54 -14.92 -1.15 -5.33
C LEU A 54 -15.04 -1.55 -6.81
N LYS A 55 -16.01 -0.98 -7.51
CA LYS A 55 -16.17 -1.07 -8.94
C LYS A 55 -16.32 0.33 -9.51
N THR A 56 -15.48 0.68 -10.48
CA THR A 56 -15.48 2.02 -11.09
C THR A 56 -15.65 1.92 -12.59
N TYR A 57 -16.29 2.93 -13.15
CA TYR A 57 -16.48 3.12 -14.58
C TYR A 57 -15.79 4.40 -15.00
N ILE A 58 -14.77 4.23 -15.81
CA ILE A 58 -13.86 5.31 -16.23
C ILE A 58 -14.44 6.01 -17.44
N ASN A 59 -14.20 7.31 -17.54
CA ASN A 59 -14.51 8.09 -18.74
C ASN A 59 -13.97 7.35 -19.98
N PRO A 60 -14.81 7.01 -21.00
CA PRO A 60 -14.34 6.35 -22.20
C PRO A 60 -13.18 7.09 -22.90
N GLU A 61 -13.16 8.41 -22.80
CA GLU A 61 -12.09 9.25 -23.31
C GLU A 61 -10.93 9.46 -22.33
N GLY A 62 -10.96 8.80 -21.17
CA GLY A 62 -9.92 8.91 -20.14
C GLY A 62 -8.55 8.47 -20.66
N ARG A 63 -7.54 9.24 -20.31
CA ARG A 63 -6.14 8.99 -20.72
C ARG A 63 -5.60 7.66 -20.20
N THR A 64 -6.16 7.15 -19.09
CA THR A 64 -5.74 5.90 -18.46
C THR A 64 -6.48 4.66 -18.98
N VAL A 65 -7.51 4.82 -19.81
CA VAL A 65 -8.33 3.69 -20.33
C VAL A 65 -7.50 2.69 -21.13
N LYS A 66 -6.61 3.16 -22.01
CA LYS A 66 -5.77 2.32 -22.86
C LYS A 66 -4.87 1.36 -22.05
N GLY A 67 -4.41 1.79 -20.86
CA GLY A 67 -3.50 1.01 -20.02
C GLY A 67 -4.17 0.24 -18.89
N LEU A 68 -5.27 0.76 -18.33
CA LEU A 68 -5.90 0.23 -17.12
C LEU A 68 -7.34 -0.25 -17.33
N GLY A 69 -7.88 -0.08 -18.53
CA GLY A 69 -9.26 -0.46 -18.85
C GLY A 69 -10.31 0.55 -18.42
N GLN A 70 -11.51 0.39 -18.98
CA GLN A 70 -12.65 1.27 -18.75
C GLN A 70 -13.46 0.89 -17.51
N GLN A 71 -13.44 -0.36 -17.11
CA GLN A 71 -14.04 -0.85 -15.88
C GLN A 71 -12.95 -1.40 -14.99
N ARG A 72 -12.92 -0.94 -13.74
CA ARG A 72 -11.89 -1.38 -12.77
C ARG A 72 -12.57 -1.94 -11.53
N LYS A 73 -11.98 -2.97 -10.98
CA LYS A 73 -12.46 -3.66 -9.80
C LYS A 73 -11.32 -3.93 -8.83
N GLY A 74 -11.59 -3.74 -7.55
CA GLY A 74 -10.64 -4.02 -6.48
C GLY A 74 -11.31 -3.88 -5.11
N SER A 75 -10.51 -3.67 -4.09
CA SER A 75 -10.96 -3.45 -2.73
C SER A 75 -10.89 -1.96 -2.35
N GLY A 76 -11.77 -1.56 -1.46
CA GLY A 76 -11.72 -0.30 -0.74
C GLY A 76 -11.81 -0.56 0.75
N ILE A 77 -11.31 0.35 1.55
CA ILE A 77 -11.21 0.24 2.99
C ILE A 77 -11.99 1.39 3.61
N VAL A 78 -13.05 1.10 4.35
CA VAL A 78 -13.83 2.11 5.05
C VAL A 78 -13.01 2.58 6.26
N ILE A 79 -12.74 3.89 6.34
CA ILE A 79 -11.85 4.49 7.34
C ILE A 79 -12.52 5.52 8.24
N ASP A 80 -13.80 5.87 7.98
CA ASP A 80 -14.60 6.71 8.88
C ASP A 80 -16.07 6.26 8.91
N ASP A 81 -16.82 6.75 9.92
CA ASP A 81 -18.25 6.43 10.08
C ASP A 81 -19.14 7.12 9.04
N LYS A 82 -18.61 8.08 8.28
CA LYS A 82 -19.30 8.80 7.21
C LYS A 82 -19.13 8.15 5.84
N GLY A 83 -18.59 6.91 5.81
CA GLY A 83 -18.40 6.15 4.60
C GLY A 83 -17.24 6.63 3.71
N LEU A 84 -16.21 7.21 4.29
CA LEU A 84 -14.96 7.51 3.58
C LEU A 84 -14.21 6.21 3.33
N ILE A 85 -13.83 6.01 2.07
CA ILE A 85 -13.21 4.78 1.58
C ILE A 85 -11.84 5.12 1.01
N LEU A 86 -10.81 4.50 1.56
CA LEU A 86 -9.44 4.55 1.06
C LEU A 86 -9.20 3.38 0.09
N THR A 87 -8.53 3.65 -1.01
CA THR A 87 -8.13 2.64 -1.99
C THR A 87 -6.84 3.03 -2.68
N ILE A 88 -6.41 2.24 -3.66
CA ILE A 88 -5.32 2.62 -4.57
C ILE A 88 -5.88 3.39 -5.78
N GLY A 89 -5.26 4.51 -6.11
CA GLY A 89 -5.80 5.51 -7.02
C GLY A 89 -6.03 5.03 -8.46
N TYR A 90 -5.22 4.09 -8.96
CA TYR A 90 -5.44 3.57 -10.32
C TYR A 90 -6.80 2.87 -10.49
N LEU A 91 -7.46 2.46 -9.39
CA LEU A 91 -8.82 1.94 -9.46
C LEU A 91 -9.86 3.01 -9.77
N MET A 92 -9.60 4.28 -9.45
CA MET A 92 -10.63 5.31 -9.47
C MET A 92 -10.27 6.57 -10.28
N VAL A 93 -9.01 6.74 -10.69
CA VAL A 93 -8.60 7.90 -11.47
C VAL A 93 -9.38 7.98 -12.79
N GLU A 94 -9.91 9.18 -13.12
CA GLU A 94 -10.81 9.46 -14.25
C GLU A 94 -12.18 8.73 -14.18
N ALA A 95 -12.59 8.25 -13.00
CA ALA A 95 -13.89 7.60 -12.85
C ALA A 95 -15.04 8.60 -13.03
N GLN A 96 -16.02 8.21 -13.83
CA GLN A 96 -17.32 8.92 -13.97
C GLN A 96 -18.31 8.48 -12.91
N SER A 97 -18.24 7.21 -12.50
CA SER A 97 -19.08 6.64 -11.46
C SER A 97 -18.35 5.55 -10.71
N ALA A 98 -18.74 5.35 -9.46
CA ALA A 98 -18.23 4.30 -8.61
C ALA A 98 -19.35 3.64 -7.83
N GLN A 99 -19.22 2.34 -7.61
CA GLN A 99 -20.11 1.50 -6.81
C GLN A 99 -19.29 0.76 -5.78
N VAL A 100 -19.83 0.66 -4.59
CA VAL A 100 -19.25 -0.05 -3.45
C VAL A 100 -20.20 -1.16 -3.04
N THR A 101 -19.70 -2.39 -2.93
CA THR A 101 -20.46 -3.53 -2.43
C THR A 101 -19.89 -3.96 -1.08
N THR A 102 -20.73 -4.01 -0.06
CA THR A 102 -20.34 -4.51 1.28
C THR A 102 -20.31 -6.05 1.29
N ASN A 103 -19.64 -6.64 2.29
CA ASN A 103 -19.64 -8.11 2.46
C ASN A 103 -21.05 -8.69 2.77
N ALA A 104 -22.00 -7.85 3.19
CA ALA A 104 -23.42 -8.21 3.32
C ALA A 104 -24.18 -8.18 1.98
N GLY A 105 -23.50 -7.92 0.86
CA GLY A 105 -24.10 -7.88 -0.48
C GLY A 105 -24.87 -6.59 -0.79
N ARG A 106 -24.69 -5.52 0.02
CA ARG A 106 -25.37 -4.24 -0.24
C ARG A 106 -24.54 -3.39 -1.19
N ASP A 107 -25.15 -2.95 -2.26
CA ASP A 107 -24.58 -2.02 -3.24
C ASP A 107 -24.94 -0.58 -2.90
N VAL A 108 -23.94 0.29 -2.91
CA VAL A 108 -24.07 1.72 -2.64
C VAL A 108 -23.25 2.50 -3.67
N ALA A 109 -23.82 3.57 -4.22
CA ALA A 109 -23.05 4.49 -5.06
C ALA A 109 -21.98 5.22 -4.24
N ALA A 110 -20.87 5.55 -4.89
CA ALA A 110 -19.80 6.33 -4.26
C ALA A 110 -19.34 7.45 -5.18
N GLN A 111 -18.92 8.55 -4.56
CA GLN A 111 -18.33 9.71 -5.24
C GLN A 111 -16.83 9.71 -5.03
N VAL A 112 -16.09 10.11 -6.05
CA VAL A 112 -14.67 10.36 -5.95
C VAL A 112 -14.46 11.62 -5.11
N VAL A 113 -13.61 11.50 -4.08
CA VAL A 113 -13.26 12.60 -3.16
C VAL A 113 -11.92 13.21 -3.54
N GLY A 114 -10.91 12.38 -3.75
CA GLY A 114 -9.59 12.86 -4.07
C GLY A 114 -8.64 11.77 -4.53
N TYR A 115 -7.58 12.20 -5.18
CA TYR A 115 -6.50 11.35 -5.67
C TYR A 115 -5.16 12.03 -5.51
N ASP A 116 -4.20 11.33 -4.94
CA ASP A 116 -2.81 11.77 -4.90
C ASP A 116 -1.93 10.83 -5.73
N HIS A 117 -1.27 11.41 -6.73
CA HIS A 117 -0.41 10.64 -7.62
C HIS A 117 0.90 10.21 -6.94
N ASP A 118 1.44 11.05 -6.06
CA ASP A 118 2.75 10.83 -5.45
C ASP A 118 2.74 9.62 -4.51
N THR A 119 1.66 9.45 -3.75
CA THR A 119 1.46 8.28 -2.88
C THR A 119 0.71 7.15 -3.59
N GLY A 120 -0.11 7.49 -4.58
CA GLY A 120 -1.02 6.57 -5.24
C GLY A 120 -2.32 6.33 -4.47
N PHE A 121 -2.61 7.06 -3.39
CA PHE A 121 -3.87 6.93 -2.67
C PHE A 121 -5.05 7.54 -3.43
N GLY A 122 -6.20 6.89 -3.30
CA GLY A 122 -7.48 7.40 -3.76
C GLY A 122 -8.51 7.36 -2.66
N LEU A 123 -9.36 8.39 -2.59
CA LEU A 123 -10.46 8.50 -1.66
C LEU A 123 -11.80 8.57 -2.39
N LEU A 124 -12.76 7.80 -1.89
CA LEU A 124 -14.16 7.87 -2.31
C LEU A 124 -15.05 8.04 -1.09
N ARG A 125 -16.26 8.51 -1.29
CA ARG A 125 -17.28 8.59 -0.25
C ARG A 125 -18.56 7.90 -0.72
N ALA A 126 -19.03 6.97 0.08
CA ALA A 126 -20.33 6.35 -0.14
C ALA A 126 -21.44 7.41 -0.01
N THR A 127 -22.44 7.36 -0.90
CA THR A 127 -23.57 8.31 -0.89
C THR A 127 -24.59 8.01 0.20
N GLU A 128 -24.51 6.83 0.80
CA GLU A 128 -25.35 6.37 1.90
C GLU A 128 -24.51 5.65 2.97
N PRO A 129 -24.96 5.60 4.24
CA PRO A 129 -24.26 4.91 5.31
C PRO A 129 -24.03 3.43 4.97
N LEU A 130 -22.79 2.96 5.03
CA LEU A 130 -22.44 1.57 4.72
C LEU A 130 -22.84 0.59 5.83
N LYS A 131 -23.06 1.08 7.07
CA LYS A 131 -23.36 0.29 8.26
C LYS A 131 -22.30 -0.76 8.57
N VAL A 132 -21.04 -0.40 8.36
CA VAL A 132 -19.86 -1.20 8.68
C VAL A 132 -18.99 -0.41 9.67
N LYS A 133 -18.24 -1.12 10.51
CA LYS A 133 -17.29 -0.49 11.42
C LYS A 133 -16.03 -0.10 10.65
N PRO A 134 -15.59 1.16 10.72
CA PRO A 134 -14.36 1.58 10.04
C PRO A 134 -13.12 0.86 10.57
N LEU A 135 -12.15 0.64 9.71
CA LEU A 135 -10.84 0.13 10.11
C LEU A 135 -9.97 1.28 10.65
N ALA A 136 -9.49 1.11 11.87
CA ALA A 136 -8.63 2.11 12.50
C ALA A 136 -7.29 2.21 11.76
N ILE A 137 -6.83 3.44 11.55
CA ILE A 137 -5.52 3.72 10.94
C ILE A 137 -4.42 3.47 11.98
N GLY A 138 -3.42 2.68 11.62
CA GLY A 138 -2.23 2.37 12.40
C GLY A 138 -1.02 3.22 12.02
N LYS A 139 0.17 2.68 12.26
CA LYS A 139 1.45 3.29 11.92
C LYS A 139 2.32 2.28 11.16
N SER A 140 2.61 2.58 9.91
CA SER A 140 3.50 1.75 9.10
C SER A 140 4.98 1.91 9.47
N SER A 141 5.35 3.00 10.14
CA SER A 141 6.70 3.22 10.68
C SER A 141 7.10 2.20 11.75
N ASP A 142 6.13 1.64 12.48
CA ASP A 142 6.38 0.66 13.54
C ASP A 142 6.71 -0.74 13.00
N LEU A 143 6.42 -0.99 11.73
CA LEU A 143 6.62 -2.29 11.08
C LEU A 143 8.10 -2.64 10.92
N LYS A 144 8.40 -3.93 11.12
CA LYS A 144 9.72 -4.52 10.95
C LYS A 144 9.68 -5.67 9.96
N GLN A 145 10.83 -5.98 9.40
CA GLN A 145 11.01 -7.21 8.62
C GLN A 145 10.66 -8.44 9.47
N GLN A 146 10.00 -9.43 8.86
CA GLN A 146 9.46 -10.65 9.46
C GLN A 146 8.22 -10.44 10.35
N ASP A 147 7.70 -9.23 10.53
CA ASP A 147 6.41 -9.04 11.18
C ASP A 147 5.32 -9.77 10.41
N GLN A 148 4.45 -10.45 11.16
CA GLN A 148 3.26 -11.08 10.61
C GLN A 148 2.16 -10.04 10.45
N VAL A 149 1.55 -10.03 9.28
CA VAL A 149 0.46 -9.13 8.91
C VAL A 149 -0.66 -9.91 8.22
N LEU A 150 -1.82 -9.31 8.07
CA LEU A 150 -2.93 -9.87 7.29
C LEU A 150 -3.16 -9.01 6.05
N ALA A 151 -3.16 -9.64 4.89
CA ALA A 151 -3.70 -9.04 3.67
C ALA A 151 -5.20 -9.31 3.63
N ALA A 152 -6.02 -8.27 3.54
CA ALA A 152 -7.47 -8.40 3.53
C ALA A 152 -8.06 -7.69 2.31
N SER A 153 -8.65 -8.45 1.40
CA SER A 153 -9.43 -7.99 0.26
C SER A 153 -10.92 -8.24 0.49
N PHE A 154 -11.75 -7.71 -0.40
CA PHE A 154 -13.18 -8.04 -0.41
C PHE A 154 -13.40 -9.54 -0.63
N GLY A 155 -14.42 -10.09 0.05
CA GLY A 155 -14.79 -11.51 -0.05
C GLY A 155 -14.90 -12.23 1.30
N GLY A 156 -14.97 -11.48 2.39
CA GLY A 156 -15.11 -12.03 3.74
C GLY A 156 -13.87 -12.84 4.13
N ARG A 157 -14.07 -13.98 4.79
CA ARG A 157 -12.96 -14.82 5.26
C ARG A 157 -12.08 -15.38 4.13
N ALA A 158 -12.64 -15.57 2.93
CA ALA A 158 -11.86 -16.01 1.77
C ALA A 158 -10.92 -14.92 1.23
N GLY A 159 -11.21 -13.65 1.53
CA GLY A 159 -10.39 -12.51 1.14
C GLY A 159 -9.22 -12.21 2.08
N ILE A 160 -9.00 -13.02 3.13
CA ILE A 160 -7.89 -12.83 4.06
C ILE A 160 -6.78 -13.84 3.79
N ALA A 161 -5.55 -13.35 3.77
CA ALA A 161 -4.36 -14.19 3.75
C ALA A 161 -3.33 -13.69 4.77
N PRO A 162 -2.76 -14.59 5.60
CA PRO A 162 -1.60 -14.24 6.41
C PRO A 162 -0.39 -14.00 5.49
N ALA A 163 0.41 -13.00 5.83
CA ALA A 163 1.62 -12.67 5.12
C ALA A 163 2.70 -12.20 6.10
N TYR A 164 3.93 -12.16 5.62
CA TYR A 164 5.08 -11.66 6.37
C TYR A 164 5.72 -10.50 5.63
N ILE A 165 6.21 -9.52 6.36
CA ILE A 165 6.98 -8.42 5.80
C ILE A 165 8.36 -8.94 5.41
N MET A 166 8.63 -8.96 4.12
CA MET A 166 9.89 -9.45 3.56
C MET A 166 10.94 -8.35 3.45
N SER A 167 10.54 -7.14 3.12
CA SER A 167 11.39 -5.97 3.13
C SER A 167 10.59 -4.68 3.27
N LEU A 168 11.27 -3.65 3.76
CA LEU A 168 10.80 -2.27 3.87
C LEU A 168 11.84 -1.42 3.17
N ARG A 169 11.60 -1.02 1.94
CA ARG A 169 12.60 -0.37 1.09
C ARG A 169 11.95 0.59 0.11
N GLU A 170 12.78 1.41 -0.50
CA GLU A 170 12.37 2.27 -1.58
C GLU A 170 11.83 1.46 -2.76
N PHE A 171 10.79 2.00 -3.39
CA PHE A 171 10.23 1.48 -4.63
C PHE A 171 10.13 2.59 -5.67
N ALA A 172 10.81 2.43 -6.78
CA ALA A 172 10.69 3.28 -7.95
C ALA A 172 9.87 2.55 -9.03
N GLY A 173 8.69 3.08 -9.33
CA GLY A 173 7.83 2.59 -10.42
C GLY A 173 8.17 3.28 -11.74
N GLY A 174 8.13 2.55 -12.86
CA GLY A 174 8.52 3.08 -14.17
C GLY A 174 7.69 4.29 -14.66
N TRP A 175 6.58 4.59 -14.03
CA TRP A 175 5.62 5.64 -14.41
C TRP A 175 5.79 6.95 -13.62
N GLU A 176 7.03 7.34 -13.30
CA GLU A 176 7.37 8.51 -12.50
C GLU A 176 6.75 8.44 -11.10
N TYR A 177 7.08 7.35 -10.37
CA TYR A 177 6.53 7.02 -9.06
C TYR A 177 7.64 6.57 -8.11
N LEU A 178 7.66 7.10 -6.89
CA LEU A 178 8.69 6.80 -5.89
C LEU A 178 8.10 6.77 -4.49
N ILE A 179 8.13 5.62 -3.84
CA ILE A 179 7.74 5.44 -2.44
C ILE A 179 9.00 5.17 -1.60
N PRO A 180 9.33 6.03 -0.64
CA PRO A 180 10.61 5.92 0.09
C PRO A 180 10.75 4.64 0.91
N ARG A 181 9.64 4.13 1.46
CA ARG A 181 9.63 2.95 2.35
C ARG A 181 8.42 2.08 2.06
N ALA A 182 8.30 1.59 0.83
CA ALA A 182 7.24 0.65 0.46
C ALA A 182 7.35 -0.66 1.26
N ILE A 183 6.19 -1.27 1.54
CA ILE A 183 6.07 -2.50 2.31
C ILE A 183 5.95 -3.67 1.34
N PHE A 184 6.86 -4.64 1.43
CA PHE A 184 6.84 -5.83 0.59
C PHE A 184 6.54 -7.07 1.42
N THR A 185 5.56 -7.86 0.97
CA THR A 185 5.07 -9.03 1.71
C THR A 185 5.08 -10.30 0.86
N ALA A 186 5.21 -11.45 1.51
CA ALA A 186 5.01 -12.78 0.95
C ALA A 186 4.23 -13.66 1.95
N PRO A 187 3.49 -14.69 1.49
CA PRO A 187 3.24 -15.05 0.08
C PRO A 187 2.41 -14.00 -0.66
N ALA A 188 2.36 -14.11 -2.00
CA ALA A 188 1.55 -13.22 -2.82
C ALA A 188 0.06 -13.43 -2.57
N HIS A 189 -0.67 -12.34 -2.35
CA HIS A 189 -2.12 -12.30 -2.30
C HIS A 189 -2.68 -11.93 -3.68
N SER A 190 -3.57 -12.74 -4.24
CA SER A 190 -4.07 -12.57 -5.61
C SER A 190 -4.93 -11.32 -5.79
N GLU A 191 -5.74 -10.97 -4.78
CA GLU A 191 -6.66 -9.83 -4.79
C GLU A 191 -6.03 -8.58 -4.14
N TRP A 192 -4.81 -8.24 -4.54
CA TRP A 192 -4.01 -7.17 -3.90
C TRP A 192 -4.54 -5.76 -4.11
N SER A 193 -5.27 -5.51 -5.19
CA SER A 193 -5.64 -4.17 -5.65
C SER A 193 -6.56 -3.46 -4.66
N GLY A 194 -6.02 -2.49 -3.92
CA GLY A 194 -6.72 -1.78 -2.86
C GLY A 194 -6.94 -2.58 -1.57
N ALA A 195 -6.34 -3.78 -1.43
CA ALA A 195 -6.45 -4.62 -0.24
C ALA A 195 -5.85 -3.92 0.99
N ALA A 196 -6.46 -4.11 2.16
CA ALA A 196 -5.91 -3.65 3.41
C ALA A 196 -4.74 -4.52 3.86
N LEU A 197 -3.64 -3.91 4.28
CA LEU A 197 -2.61 -4.57 5.06
C LEU A 197 -2.85 -4.23 6.54
N VAL A 198 -3.06 -5.25 7.36
CA VAL A 198 -3.46 -5.09 8.75
C VAL A 198 -2.40 -5.67 9.66
N ALA A 199 -1.95 -4.90 10.64
CA ALA A 199 -1.00 -5.33 11.66
C ALA A 199 -1.67 -6.20 12.73
N ARG A 200 -0.87 -6.79 13.61
CA ARG A 200 -1.36 -7.69 14.68
C ARG A 200 -2.35 -7.02 15.66
N ASP A 201 -2.26 -5.70 15.81
CA ASP A 201 -3.17 -4.92 16.66
C ASP A 201 -4.52 -4.60 15.96
N GLY A 202 -4.75 -5.15 14.77
CA GLY A 202 -5.98 -4.96 14.00
C GLY A 202 -6.08 -3.63 13.26
N LYS A 203 -4.99 -2.86 13.16
CA LYS A 203 -5.01 -1.55 12.48
C LYS A 203 -4.46 -1.62 11.07
N LEU A 204 -4.95 -0.71 10.23
CA LEU A 204 -4.51 -0.54 8.85
C LEU A 204 -3.10 0.06 8.81
N VAL A 205 -2.17 -0.62 8.16
CA VAL A 205 -0.77 -0.20 8.03
C VAL A 205 -0.32 -0.02 6.58
N GLY A 206 -1.13 -0.43 5.61
CA GLY A 206 -0.82 -0.23 4.20
C GLY A 206 -1.99 -0.55 3.28
N VAL A 207 -1.90 -0.09 2.03
CA VAL A 207 -2.87 -0.34 0.96
C VAL A 207 -2.21 -1.06 -0.20
N GLY A 208 -2.77 -2.17 -0.62
CA GLY A 208 -2.25 -3.02 -1.69
C GLY A 208 -2.21 -2.32 -3.04
N SER A 209 -1.06 -2.36 -3.68
CA SER A 209 -0.80 -1.65 -4.92
C SER A 209 -0.37 -2.56 -6.07
N LEU A 210 0.58 -3.46 -5.85
CA LEU A 210 1.20 -4.24 -6.92
C LEU A 210 1.50 -5.68 -6.51
N VAL A 211 1.62 -6.55 -7.52
CA VAL A 211 2.40 -7.78 -7.45
C VAL A 211 3.81 -7.50 -7.98
N VAL A 212 4.81 -8.00 -7.32
CA VAL A 212 6.21 -7.87 -7.72
C VAL A 212 6.89 -9.24 -7.74
N GLY A 213 7.85 -9.42 -8.64
CA GLY A 213 8.55 -10.69 -8.82
C GLY A 213 9.56 -11.01 -7.72
N ASP A 214 10.07 -9.98 -7.02
CA ASP A 214 10.99 -10.16 -5.90
C ASP A 214 10.73 -9.16 -4.78
N VAL A 215 10.14 -9.64 -3.70
CA VAL A 215 9.85 -8.85 -2.49
C VAL A 215 11.06 -8.66 -1.59
N THR A 216 12.15 -9.40 -1.82
CA THR A 216 13.38 -9.28 -1.02
C THR A 216 14.24 -8.10 -1.47
N GLY A 217 14.17 -7.72 -2.75
CA GLY A 217 15.06 -6.75 -3.38
C GLY A 217 16.51 -7.23 -3.53
N GLN A 218 16.73 -8.55 -3.43
CA GLN A 218 18.05 -9.19 -3.49
C GLN A 218 18.21 -10.12 -4.68
N GLY A 219 17.28 -10.07 -5.66
CA GLY A 219 17.31 -10.94 -6.83
C GLY A 219 16.96 -12.40 -6.55
N LYS A 220 16.24 -12.67 -5.43
CA LYS A 220 15.90 -14.05 -5.02
C LYS A 220 14.67 -14.62 -5.72
N ASN A 221 14.04 -13.85 -6.62
CA ASN A 221 12.83 -14.25 -7.35
C ASN A 221 11.71 -14.78 -6.43
N LEU A 222 11.50 -14.13 -5.29
CA LEU A 222 10.40 -14.42 -4.39
C LEU A 222 9.22 -13.49 -4.70
N PRO A 223 8.17 -13.97 -5.39
CA PRO A 223 7.03 -13.14 -5.72
C PRO A 223 6.20 -12.78 -4.50
N GLY A 224 5.58 -11.61 -4.52
CA GLY A 224 4.70 -11.15 -3.47
C GLY A 224 4.04 -9.81 -3.81
N ASN A 225 3.60 -9.07 -2.80
CA ASN A 225 2.90 -7.83 -3.00
C ASN A 225 3.68 -6.63 -2.45
N MET A 226 3.44 -5.48 -3.08
CA MET A 226 3.86 -4.18 -2.58
C MET A 226 2.64 -3.41 -2.10
N TYR A 227 2.77 -2.85 -0.89
CA TYR A 227 1.77 -1.99 -0.26
C TYR A 227 2.32 -0.59 -0.08
N VAL A 228 1.44 0.40 -0.28
CA VAL A 228 1.73 1.80 0.03
C VAL A 228 1.58 1.99 1.55
N PRO A 229 2.60 2.51 2.24
CA PRO A 229 2.58 2.72 3.69
C PRO A 229 1.48 3.70 4.11
N ILE A 230 0.73 3.37 5.16
CA ILE A 230 -0.40 4.22 5.60
C ILE A 230 0.06 5.57 6.15
N ASP A 231 1.29 5.69 6.67
CA ASP A 231 1.85 6.94 7.20
C ASP A 231 1.95 8.05 6.15
N LEU A 232 1.85 7.71 4.86
CA LEU A 232 1.80 8.69 3.77
C LEU A 232 0.42 9.36 3.63
N LEU A 233 -0.65 8.82 4.27
CA LEU A 233 -2.00 9.36 4.15
C LEU A 233 -2.25 10.59 5.04
N PRO A 234 -1.92 10.60 6.35
CA PRO A 234 -2.23 11.72 7.24
C PRO A 234 -1.75 13.09 6.73
N PRO A 235 -0.54 13.24 6.16
CA PRO A 235 -0.06 14.53 5.67
C PRO A 235 -0.90 15.15 4.56
N ILE A 236 -1.58 14.32 3.74
CA ILE A 236 -2.34 14.76 2.57
C ILE A 236 -3.86 14.67 2.75
N MET A 237 -4.33 14.06 3.85
CA MET A 237 -5.74 13.76 4.07
C MET A 237 -6.63 15.01 4.01
N ALA A 238 -6.25 16.07 4.72
CA ALA A 238 -7.03 17.31 4.76
C ALA A 238 -7.18 17.93 3.37
N ASP A 239 -6.11 17.94 2.61
CA ASP A 239 -6.09 18.49 1.26
C ASP A 239 -6.94 17.66 0.29
N LEU A 240 -6.83 16.32 0.36
CA LEU A 240 -7.67 15.43 -0.43
C LEU A 240 -9.16 15.61 -0.14
N LEU A 241 -9.52 15.84 1.13
CA LEU A 241 -10.90 16.06 1.53
C LEU A 241 -11.45 17.44 1.11
N SER A 242 -10.62 18.46 1.05
CA SER A 242 -11.02 19.83 0.77
C SER A 242 -10.95 20.22 -0.71
N SER A 243 -9.92 19.75 -1.42
CA SER A 243 -9.62 20.13 -2.79
C SER A 243 -9.47 18.97 -3.78
N GLY A 244 -9.61 17.73 -3.29
CA GLY A 244 -9.45 16.51 -4.10
C GLY A 244 -8.02 16.16 -4.48
N ARG A 245 -7.03 16.95 -4.09
CA ARG A 245 -5.61 16.77 -4.41
C ARG A 245 -4.73 17.31 -3.30
N ALA A 246 -3.51 16.79 -3.18
CA ALA A 246 -2.53 17.31 -2.23
C ALA A 246 -2.16 18.76 -2.57
N SER A 247 -1.97 19.58 -1.55
CA SER A 247 -1.50 20.96 -1.69
C SER A 247 0.02 21.00 -1.89
N GLY A 248 0.50 22.08 -2.47
CA GLY A 248 1.91 22.32 -2.73
C GLY A 248 2.28 22.26 -4.22
N PRO A 249 3.55 22.53 -4.55
CA PRO A 249 4.01 22.53 -5.92
C PRO A 249 3.99 21.10 -6.49
N ALA A 250 3.23 20.90 -7.56
CA ALA A 250 3.21 19.62 -8.27
C ALA A 250 4.61 19.29 -8.82
N ARG A 251 4.99 18.02 -8.77
CA ARG A 251 6.24 17.53 -9.36
C ARG A 251 6.23 17.67 -10.88
N PRO A 252 7.38 17.98 -11.51
CA PRO A 252 7.52 17.90 -12.96
C PRO A 252 7.17 16.51 -13.45
N TRP A 253 6.20 16.40 -14.34
CA TRP A 253 5.85 15.16 -15.01
C TRP A 253 6.20 15.26 -16.50
N LEU A 254 6.87 14.24 -17.02
CA LEU A 254 7.31 14.20 -18.41
C LEU A 254 6.47 13.28 -19.28
N GLY A 255 5.74 12.35 -18.66
CA GLY A 255 4.99 11.34 -19.40
C GLY A 255 5.88 10.21 -19.92
N LEU A 256 6.95 9.93 -19.22
CA LEU A 256 7.85 8.80 -19.51
C LEU A 256 7.53 7.58 -18.65
N HIS A 257 7.62 6.42 -19.27
CA HIS A 257 7.79 5.18 -18.55
C HIS A 257 9.24 4.74 -18.72
N ALA A 258 9.95 4.56 -17.63
CA ALA A 258 11.37 4.23 -17.62
C ALA A 258 11.64 2.93 -16.84
N GLU A 259 12.60 2.17 -17.26
CA GLU A 259 13.03 0.93 -16.62
C GLU A 259 14.55 0.92 -16.45
N GLU A 260 15.00 0.47 -15.29
CA GLU A 260 16.40 0.27 -15.02
C GLU A 260 16.80 -1.16 -15.38
N VAL A 261 17.71 -1.28 -16.35
CA VAL A 261 18.25 -2.57 -16.78
C VAL A 261 19.78 -2.48 -16.80
N ARG A 262 20.44 -3.29 -16.00
CA ARG A 262 21.91 -3.34 -15.89
C ARG A 262 22.55 -1.97 -15.66
N GLY A 263 21.96 -1.18 -14.74
CA GLY A 263 22.44 0.16 -14.37
C GLY A 263 22.23 1.22 -15.44
N ARG A 264 21.41 0.97 -16.46
CA ARG A 264 21.01 1.96 -17.46
C ARG A 264 19.50 2.18 -17.40
N ILE A 265 19.07 3.42 -17.63
CA ILE A 265 17.65 3.79 -17.58
C ILE A 265 17.14 3.91 -19.03
N PHE A 266 16.24 3.02 -19.40
CA PHE A 266 15.63 2.97 -20.73
C PHE A 266 14.23 3.57 -20.67
N VAL A 267 13.85 4.30 -21.71
CA VAL A 267 12.47 4.69 -21.96
C VAL A 267 11.72 3.48 -22.49
N SER A 268 10.89 2.85 -21.66
CA SER A 268 10.10 1.66 -22.06
C SER A 268 8.81 2.04 -22.78
N ARG A 269 8.25 3.23 -22.48
CA ARG A 269 7.07 3.79 -23.14
C ARG A 269 7.05 5.31 -23.00
N VAL A 270 6.50 5.99 -24.00
CA VAL A 270 6.18 7.41 -23.96
C VAL A 270 4.65 7.56 -23.94
N THR A 271 4.15 8.43 -23.08
CA THR A 271 2.72 8.70 -22.96
C THR A 271 2.24 9.54 -24.14
N ASP A 272 1.16 9.08 -24.79
CA ASP A 272 0.54 9.77 -25.92
C ASP A 272 0.13 11.20 -25.51
N ASP A 273 0.40 12.22 -26.35
CA ASP A 273 0.15 13.64 -26.06
C ASP A 273 0.86 14.18 -24.80
N GLY A 274 1.84 13.47 -24.28
CA GLY A 274 2.62 13.90 -23.12
C GLY A 274 3.83 14.76 -23.49
N PRO A 275 4.41 15.46 -22.51
CA PRO A 275 5.56 16.35 -22.73
C PRO A 275 6.74 15.70 -23.46
N ALA A 276 7.08 14.48 -23.07
CA ALA A 276 8.19 13.74 -23.66
C ALA A 276 7.95 13.40 -25.14
N GLN A 277 6.71 13.04 -25.51
CA GLN A 277 6.37 12.79 -26.90
C GLN A 277 6.53 14.05 -27.75
N HIS A 278 6.04 15.19 -27.26
CA HIS A 278 6.16 16.48 -27.94
C HIS A 278 7.61 16.93 -28.08
N ALA A 279 8.48 16.53 -27.16
CA ALA A 279 9.90 16.80 -27.20
C ALA A 279 10.70 15.85 -28.13
N GLY A 280 10.05 14.85 -28.75
CA GLY A 280 10.71 13.91 -29.65
C GLY A 280 11.49 12.79 -28.94
N ILE A 281 11.06 12.43 -27.72
CA ILE A 281 11.58 11.26 -27.01
C ILE A 281 10.81 10.03 -27.47
N HIS A 282 11.53 8.93 -27.64
CA HIS A 282 10.99 7.69 -28.17
C HIS A 282 11.26 6.50 -27.23
N ARG A 283 10.50 5.44 -27.42
CA ARG A 283 10.78 4.15 -26.80
C ARG A 283 12.19 3.67 -27.19
N ASN A 284 12.89 3.07 -26.24
CA ASN A 284 14.27 2.60 -26.29
C ASN A 284 15.36 3.67 -26.25
N ASP A 285 15.01 4.94 -26.13
CA ASP A 285 16.00 5.96 -25.76
C ASP A 285 16.59 5.63 -24.38
N ILE A 286 17.87 5.94 -24.18
CA ILE A 286 18.54 5.75 -22.88
C ILE A 286 18.76 7.11 -22.24
N ILE A 287 18.31 7.27 -21.00
CA ILE A 287 18.52 8.48 -20.20
C ILE A 287 19.96 8.45 -19.68
N VAL A 288 20.81 9.31 -20.21
CA VAL A 288 22.23 9.41 -19.85
C VAL A 288 22.43 10.41 -18.70
N ALA A 289 21.75 11.56 -18.76
CA ALA A 289 21.83 12.56 -17.70
C ALA A 289 20.55 13.38 -17.60
N VAL A 290 20.31 13.94 -16.41
CA VAL A 290 19.31 14.97 -16.11
C VAL A 290 20.06 16.23 -15.75
N ASN A 291 19.90 17.28 -16.53
CA ASN A 291 20.64 18.53 -16.37
C ASN A 291 22.16 18.33 -16.21
N GLY A 292 22.74 17.44 -17.03
CA GLY A 292 24.18 17.10 -17.01
C GLY A 292 24.61 16.14 -15.91
N ALA A 293 23.73 15.74 -14.99
CA ALA A 293 24.04 14.79 -13.91
C ALA A 293 23.53 13.39 -14.25
N ALA A 294 24.45 12.42 -14.38
CA ALA A 294 24.11 11.03 -14.67
C ALA A 294 23.38 10.40 -13.45
N PRO A 295 22.21 9.77 -13.67
CA PRO A 295 21.51 9.07 -12.61
C PRO A 295 22.16 7.69 -12.34
N SER A 296 22.25 7.33 -11.06
CA SER A 296 22.81 6.04 -10.61
C SER A 296 21.73 4.93 -10.52
N SER A 297 20.46 5.29 -10.50
CA SER A 297 19.31 4.39 -10.44
C SER A 297 18.05 5.08 -10.95
N LEU A 298 16.97 4.32 -11.15
CA LEU A 298 15.65 4.89 -11.49
C LEU A 298 15.15 5.84 -10.39
N ALA A 299 15.37 5.52 -9.13
CA ALA A 299 15.01 6.40 -8.02
C ALA A 299 15.83 7.70 -8.02
N ASP A 300 17.12 7.62 -8.30
CA ASP A 300 18.01 8.78 -8.41
C ASP A 300 17.64 9.67 -9.63
N TYR A 301 17.23 9.04 -10.73
CA TYR A 301 16.66 9.75 -11.88
C TYR A 301 15.47 10.63 -11.46
N TYR A 302 14.51 10.08 -10.72
CA TYR A 302 13.35 10.83 -10.26
C TYR A 302 13.75 11.95 -9.29
N ARG A 303 14.68 11.72 -8.37
CA ARG A 303 15.15 12.77 -7.48
C ARG A 303 15.81 13.93 -8.23
N LYS A 304 16.65 13.62 -9.23
CA LYS A 304 17.28 14.62 -10.07
C LYS A 304 16.24 15.40 -10.87
N LEU A 305 15.27 14.70 -11.47
CA LEU A 305 14.18 15.31 -12.20
C LEU A 305 13.37 16.28 -11.32
N TRP A 306 12.91 15.80 -10.17
CA TRP A 306 12.04 16.61 -9.30
C TRP A 306 12.76 17.71 -8.54
N SER A 307 14.08 17.64 -8.41
CA SER A 307 14.89 18.72 -7.81
C SER A 307 15.02 19.96 -8.72
N LEU A 308 14.64 19.87 -9.99
CA LEU A 308 14.73 20.99 -10.92
C LEU A 308 13.64 22.05 -10.71
N GLY A 309 12.59 21.74 -9.95
CA GLY A 309 11.53 22.69 -9.62
C GLY A 309 10.14 22.09 -9.67
N ALA A 310 9.13 22.94 -9.79
CA ALA A 310 7.73 22.54 -9.90
C ALA A 310 7.36 22.17 -11.36
N ALA A 311 6.20 21.55 -11.51
CA ALA A 311 5.58 21.32 -12.82
C ALA A 311 5.54 22.60 -13.67
N GLY A 312 5.82 22.47 -14.96
CA GLY A 312 6.02 23.59 -15.88
C GLY A 312 7.49 24.00 -16.02
N THR A 313 8.42 23.45 -15.23
CA THR A 313 9.87 23.68 -15.43
C THR A 313 10.36 23.00 -16.71
N SER A 314 11.38 23.58 -17.37
CA SER A 314 12.10 22.91 -18.47
C SER A 314 13.11 21.92 -17.89
N VAL A 315 13.09 20.71 -18.40
CA VAL A 315 13.92 19.60 -17.94
C VAL A 315 14.90 19.22 -19.04
N PRO A 316 16.19 19.56 -18.90
CA PRO A 316 17.24 19.13 -19.84
C PRO A 316 17.55 17.65 -19.63
N LEU A 317 17.32 16.83 -20.64
CA LEU A 317 17.68 15.42 -20.67
C LEU A 317 18.77 15.17 -21.72
N ASP A 318 19.84 14.51 -21.33
CA ASP A 318 20.82 13.97 -22.27
C ASP A 318 20.41 12.51 -22.56
N LEU A 319 20.00 12.24 -23.80
CA LEU A 319 19.46 10.94 -24.24
C LEU A 319 20.37 10.32 -25.30
N LEU A 320 20.68 9.05 -25.15
CA LEU A 320 21.28 8.28 -26.24
C LEU A 320 20.18 7.80 -27.18
N GLN A 321 20.15 8.42 -28.37
CA GLN A 321 19.25 8.10 -29.49
C GLN A 321 20.07 7.70 -30.69
N THR A 322 19.80 6.54 -31.30
CA THR A 322 20.47 6.08 -32.53
C THR A 322 22.00 6.28 -32.50
N ASN A 323 22.67 5.82 -31.44
CA ASN A 323 24.13 5.90 -31.22
C ASN A 323 24.73 7.31 -31.04
N ARG A 324 23.89 8.33 -30.76
CA ARG A 324 24.35 9.69 -30.44
C ARG A 324 23.67 10.21 -29.21
N VAL A 325 24.44 10.85 -28.34
CA VAL A 325 23.88 11.60 -27.21
C VAL A 325 23.35 12.93 -27.72
N LYS A 326 22.09 13.21 -27.44
CA LYS A 326 21.41 14.47 -27.74
C LYS A 326 20.87 15.07 -26.47
N ARG A 327 20.99 16.36 -26.33
CA ARG A 327 20.32 17.13 -25.29
C ARG A 327 18.96 17.53 -25.80
N ILE A 328 17.92 17.19 -25.04
CA ILE A 328 16.52 17.51 -25.34
C ILE A 328 15.94 18.24 -24.13
N GLU A 329 15.35 19.40 -24.38
CA GLU A 329 14.61 20.18 -23.37
C GLU A 329 13.15 19.73 -23.35
N VAL A 330 12.70 19.19 -22.22
CA VAL A 330 11.31 18.76 -22.05
C VAL A 330 10.58 19.76 -21.17
N LYS A 331 9.56 20.41 -21.69
CA LYS A 331 8.67 21.27 -20.91
C LYS A 331 7.74 20.38 -20.07
N SER A 332 8.03 20.24 -18.78
CA SER A 332 7.21 19.44 -17.88
C SER A 332 5.82 20.03 -17.65
N MET A 333 4.89 19.22 -17.17
CA MET A 333 3.56 19.68 -16.78
C MET A 333 3.13 19.02 -15.46
N ASN A 334 2.02 19.48 -14.88
CA ASN A 334 1.36 18.78 -13.80
C ASN A 334 0.61 17.58 -14.39
N ARG A 335 0.86 16.39 -13.85
CA ARG A 335 0.20 15.16 -14.31
C ARG A 335 -1.32 15.21 -14.21
N LEU A 336 -1.87 15.88 -13.18
CA LEU A 336 -3.31 16.02 -13.03
C LEU A 336 -3.96 16.83 -14.16
N ASP A 337 -3.23 17.78 -14.75
CA ASP A 337 -3.71 18.59 -15.87
C ASP A 337 -3.76 17.79 -17.19
N TYR A 338 -2.96 16.72 -17.28
CA TYR A 338 -3.00 15.79 -18.41
C TYR A 338 -4.22 14.85 -18.34
N LEU A 339 -4.63 14.47 -17.12
CA LEU A 339 -5.75 13.56 -16.90
C LEU A 339 -7.10 14.24 -17.17
N ARG A 340 -8.09 13.46 -17.59
CA ARG A 340 -9.46 13.94 -17.80
C ARG A 340 -10.29 13.72 -16.54
N LEU A 341 -9.92 14.42 -15.47
CA LEU A 341 -10.66 14.40 -14.21
C LEU A 341 -11.99 15.14 -14.38
N LYS A 342 -13.04 14.70 -13.65
CA LYS A 342 -14.28 15.49 -13.55
C LYS A 342 -14.00 16.82 -12.85
N SER A 343 -14.71 17.88 -13.24
CA SER A 343 -14.62 19.24 -12.68
C SER A 343 -15.03 19.34 -11.18
N THR A 344 -15.15 18.24 -10.47
CA THR A 344 -15.46 18.18 -9.03
C THR A 344 -14.22 18.13 -8.15
N PHE A 345 -13.05 18.38 -8.73
CA PHE A 345 -11.79 18.54 -7.99
C PHE A 345 -11.32 19.98 -8.07
#